data_6913307034e52ded3e28bbab6998f0c7
#
_entry.id   6913307034e52ded3e28bbab6998f0c7
#
_cell.length_a   1.000
_cell.length_b   1.000
_cell.length_c   1.000
_cell.angle_alpha   90.00
_cell.angle_beta   90.00
_cell.angle_gamma   90.00
#
_symmetry.space_group_name_H-M   'P 1'
#
loop_
_entity.id
_entity.type
_entity.pdbx_description
1 polymer ?
#
loop_
_entity_poly.entity_id
_entity_poly.type
_entity_poly.pdbx_seq_one_letter_code
_entity_poly.pdbx_strand_id
1 'polypeptide(L)' 'MLQRVARAPIGTTARTGELCPESGVWKVMGQPSTTAPIAEGNRMPPYRGKAVTWQLIQYA' A
#
# COMPACT_ATOMS: atom_id res chain seq x y z
N MET A 1 -20.96 -11.81 -19.37
CA MET A 1 -20.74 -10.48 -18.88
C MET A 1 -19.38 -10.32 -18.19
N LEU A 2 -18.69 -9.28 -18.51
CA LEU A 2 -17.39 -9.05 -17.94
C LEU A 2 -17.49 -8.44 -16.55
N GLN A 3 -16.82 -9.06 -15.61
CA GLN A 3 -16.79 -8.59 -14.25
C GLN A 3 -15.46 -7.88 -13.99
N ARG A 4 -15.50 -6.63 -13.67
CA ARG A 4 -14.30 -5.91 -13.31
C ARG A 4 -14.04 -6.06 -11.82
N VAL A 5 -12.79 -6.34 -11.52
CA VAL A 5 -12.38 -6.29 -10.13
C VAL A 5 -12.18 -4.82 -9.76
N ALA A 6 -12.87 -4.39 -8.74
CA ALA A 6 -12.75 -3.01 -8.30
C ALA A 6 -11.35 -2.76 -7.74
N ARG A 7 -10.79 -1.60 -8.01
CA ARG A 7 -9.55 -1.16 -7.39
C ARG A 7 -9.75 -0.94 -5.91
N ALA A 8 -8.71 -1.16 -5.15
CA ALA A 8 -8.72 -0.69 -3.77
C ALA A 8 -8.83 0.84 -3.80
N PRO A 9 -9.73 1.43 -3.03
CA PRO A 9 -9.88 2.89 -3.07
C PRO A 9 -8.67 3.61 -2.50
N ILE A 10 -8.45 4.84 -2.97
CA ILE A 10 -7.44 5.71 -2.36
C ILE A 10 -7.78 5.85 -0.87
N GLY A 11 -6.77 5.74 -0.03
CA GLY A 11 -6.96 5.73 1.41
C GLY A 11 -6.95 4.34 2.02
N THR A 12 -6.99 3.28 1.19
CA THR A 12 -6.87 1.91 1.67
C THR A 12 -5.56 1.75 2.43
N THR A 13 -5.59 1.03 3.55
CA THR A 13 -4.39 0.80 4.35
C THR A 13 -3.99 -0.66 4.32
N ALA A 14 -2.69 -0.90 4.52
CA ALA A 14 -2.12 -2.23 4.65
C ALA A 14 -0.91 -2.15 5.55
N ARG A 15 -0.66 -3.18 6.33
CA ARG A 15 0.45 -3.20 7.27
C ARG A 15 1.62 -3.99 6.71
N THR A 16 2.81 -3.68 7.23
CA THR A 16 4.01 -4.44 6.92
C THR A 16 3.73 -5.94 7.02
N GLY A 17 4.14 -6.68 6.01
CA GLY A 17 3.96 -8.14 5.95
C GLY A 17 2.69 -8.58 5.26
N GLU A 18 1.70 -7.71 5.11
CA GLU A 18 0.50 -8.03 4.34
C GLU A 18 0.79 -7.92 2.85
N LEU A 19 0.01 -8.62 2.05
CA LEU A 19 0.11 -8.50 0.60
C LEU A 19 -0.47 -7.16 0.16
N CYS A 20 0.26 -6.48 -0.74
CA CYS A 20 -0.21 -5.21 -1.28
C CYS A 20 -1.48 -5.44 -2.11
N PRO A 21 -2.59 -4.79 -1.79
CA PRO A 21 -3.85 -5.04 -2.50
C PRO A 21 -3.99 -4.28 -3.81
N GLU A 22 -3.14 -3.30 -4.07
CA GLU A 22 -3.27 -2.47 -5.26
C GLU A 22 -1.93 -1.82 -5.59
N SER A 23 -1.47 -1.98 -6.83
CA SER A 23 -0.24 -1.31 -7.26
C SER A 23 -0.42 0.21 -7.23
N GLY A 24 0.54 0.90 -6.68
CA GLY A 24 0.48 2.34 -6.61
C GLY A 24 1.55 2.92 -5.71
N VAL A 25 1.36 4.18 -5.35
CA VAL A 25 2.24 4.86 -4.41
C VAL A 25 1.59 4.80 -3.04
N TRP A 26 2.35 4.33 -2.07
CA TRP A 26 1.89 4.13 -0.71
C TRP A 26 2.69 5.02 0.23
N LYS A 27 2.04 5.53 1.25
CA LYS A 27 2.65 6.44 2.22
C LYS A 27 2.59 5.82 3.61
N VAL A 28 3.69 5.90 4.35
CA VAL A 28 3.70 5.50 5.76
C VAL A 28 2.84 6.47 6.56
N MET A 29 1.90 5.93 7.32
CA MET A 29 1.08 6.74 8.22
C MET A 29 1.86 7.00 9.50
N GLY A 30 1.92 8.25 9.91
CA GLY A 30 2.63 8.64 11.12
C GLY A 30 3.91 9.41 10.82
N GLN A 31 4.75 9.54 11.82
CA GLN A 31 6.00 10.28 11.75
C GLN A 31 7.15 9.39 12.20
N PRO A 32 8.29 9.41 11.51
CA PRO A 32 8.52 10.02 10.22
C PRO A 32 7.79 9.26 9.12
N SER A 33 7.60 9.90 7.98
CA SER A 33 6.84 9.32 6.88
C SER A 33 7.68 9.28 5.61
N THR A 34 7.31 8.39 4.70
CA THR A 34 7.89 8.29 3.38
C THR A 34 6.87 7.71 2.43
N THR A 35 7.16 7.77 1.14
CA THR A 35 6.33 7.14 0.14
C THR A 35 7.17 6.14 -0.65
N ALA A 36 6.51 5.13 -1.20
CA ALA A 36 7.18 4.13 -2.02
C ALA A 36 6.20 3.54 -3.02
N PRO A 37 6.66 3.23 -4.25
CA PRO A 37 5.83 2.48 -5.18
C PRO A 37 5.85 1.00 -4.76
N ILE A 38 4.67 0.42 -4.62
CA ILE A 38 4.55 -0.98 -4.23
C ILE A 38 3.58 -1.65 -5.18
N ALA A 39 3.99 -2.80 -5.72
CA ALA A 39 3.18 -3.55 -6.67
C ALA A 39 2.23 -4.49 -5.95
N GLU A 40 1.05 -4.63 -6.53
CA GLU A 40 0.05 -5.58 -6.05
C GLU A 40 0.66 -6.97 -5.91
N GLY A 41 0.38 -7.65 -4.81
CA GLY A 41 0.89 -8.99 -4.56
C GLY A 41 2.23 -9.03 -3.84
N ASN A 42 2.96 -7.93 -3.80
CA ASN A 42 4.18 -7.86 -3.00
C ASN A 42 3.83 -7.68 -1.53
N ARG A 43 4.73 -8.12 -0.66
CA ARG A 43 4.57 -7.88 0.77
C ARG A 43 4.87 -6.43 1.08
N MET A 44 4.04 -5.82 1.91
CA MET A 44 4.28 -4.46 2.35
C MET A 44 5.57 -4.43 3.17
N PRO A 45 6.52 -3.54 2.85
CA PRO A 45 7.82 -3.52 3.53
C PRO A 45 7.74 -2.87 4.90
N PRO A 46 8.76 -3.10 5.73
CA PRO A 46 8.91 -2.31 6.95
C PRO A 46 9.50 -0.95 6.62
N TYR A 47 9.42 -0.04 7.54
CA TYR A 47 10.06 1.26 7.42
C TYR A 47 10.96 1.46 8.62
N ARG A 48 12.25 1.69 8.34
CA ARG A 48 13.29 1.83 9.37
C ARG A 48 13.33 0.63 10.31
N GLY A 49 13.15 -0.56 9.75
CA GLY A 49 13.21 -1.79 10.51
C GLY A 49 11.99 -2.06 11.38
N LYS A 50 10.93 -1.31 11.22
CA LYS A 50 9.72 -1.45 12.04
C LYS A 50 8.49 -1.72 11.19
N ALA A 51 7.55 -2.45 11.75
CA ALA A 51 6.26 -2.63 11.13
C ALA A 51 5.51 -1.30 11.15
N VAL A 52 4.91 -0.95 10.02
CA VAL A 52 4.18 0.31 9.86
C VAL A 52 2.88 0.06 9.13
N THR A 53 2.01 1.05 9.16
CA THR A 53 0.80 1.06 8.33
C THR A 53 1.05 1.96 7.13
N TRP A 54 0.77 1.40 5.94
CA TRP A 54 0.88 2.12 4.68
C TRP A 54 -0.52 2.51 4.20
N GLN A 55 -0.62 3.63 3.51
CA GLN A 55 -1.87 4.11 2.94
C GLN A 55 -1.69 4.38 1.45
N LEU A 56 -2.61 3.87 0.63
CA LEU A 56 -2.59 4.11 -0.80
C LEU A 56 -2.97 5.55 -1.08
N ILE A 57 -2.09 6.29 -1.75
CA ILE A 57 -2.33 7.70 -2.06
C ILE A 57 -2.43 7.98 -3.55
N GLN A 58 -2.00 7.04 -4.39
CA GLN A 58 -2.01 7.25 -5.84
C GLN A 58 -1.94 5.89 -6.52
N TYR A 59 -2.72 5.71 -7.57
CA TYR A 59 -2.66 4.51 -8.39
C TYR A 59 -1.42 4.51 -9.27
N ALA A 60 -0.94 3.30 -9.60
CA ALA A 60 0.17 3.14 -10.52
C ALA A 60 -0.20 3.57 -11.95
#